data_553c09972925b609a8b3daefbbb3e029
#
_entry.id   553c09972925b609a8b3daefbbb3e029
#
_cell.length_a   1.000
_cell.length_b   1.000
_cell.length_c   1.000
_cell.angle_alpha   90.00
_cell.angle_beta   90.00
_cell.angle_gamma   90.00
#
_symmetry.space_group_name_H-M   'P 1'
#
loop_
_entity.id
_entity.type
_entity.pdbx_description
1 polymer ?
#
loop_
_entity_poly.entity_id
_entity_poly.type
_entity_poly.pdbx_seq_one_letter_code
_entity_poly.pdbx_strand_id
1 'polypeptide(L)'
;MSTQQTNQNAHITFIGGGNMGRALISGLLSNGFEANQISVVEANATTGLQLHQDFGVQIIGALDQIAFNFAKKNVVVMAIKPQDFNVVAKSLSAKLKHATAPGPLILSIAAGIRLKDMSRWLDHERCVRAMPNTPALIGKGITGLFADAAVNASDRALAETICNAVGQAVWVNEETLMDAVTAVSGSGPAYVFAFLEAMQSSGEKLGLDAATARKLAYATLEGATQLAYNSDEHAGVLRERVTSKGGTTAAALDMLKQLDWHGALEKAIDAASQRGKAMGDELGKN
;
A
#
# COMPACT_ATOMS: atom_id res chain seq x y z
N MET A 1 11.13 21.52 -9.81
CA MET A 1 9.71 21.90 -9.87
C MET A 1 9.11 21.62 -8.52
N SER A 2 8.38 22.58 -7.92
CA SER A 2 7.79 22.38 -6.59
C SER A 2 6.67 21.32 -6.67
N THR A 3 6.47 20.57 -5.61
CA THR A 3 5.43 19.54 -5.46
C THR A 3 4.03 20.11 -5.83
N GLN A 4 3.78 21.39 -5.55
CA GLN A 4 2.54 22.07 -5.92
C GLN A 4 2.31 22.21 -7.43
N GLN A 5 3.36 22.41 -8.25
CA GLN A 5 3.21 22.50 -9.72
C GLN A 5 2.90 21.12 -10.36
N THR A 6 3.38 20.04 -9.75
CA THR A 6 3.09 18.68 -10.24
C THR A 6 1.62 18.30 -10.01
N ASN A 7 1.05 18.74 -8.88
CA ASN A 7 -0.33 18.45 -8.50
C ASN A 7 -1.36 19.15 -9.41
N GLN A 8 -1.09 20.37 -9.88
CA GLN A 8 -2.05 21.15 -10.67
C GLN A 8 -2.27 20.61 -12.09
N ASN A 9 -1.38 19.77 -12.62
CA ASN A 9 -1.42 19.31 -14.01
C ASN A 9 -1.72 17.80 -14.18
N ALA A 10 -2.25 17.13 -13.16
CA ALA A 10 -2.63 15.73 -13.23
C ALA A 10 -4.15 15.55 -13.10
N HIS A 11 -4.70 14.55 -13.80
CA HIS A 11 -6.04 14.02 -13.58
C HIS A 11 -5.93 12.54 -13.24
N ILE A 12 -6.53 12.14 -12.12
CA ILE A 12 -6.40 10.80 -11.57
C ILE A 12 -7.76 10.10 -11.64
N THR A 13 -7.84 9.01 -12.38
CA THR A 13 -9.02 8.18 -12.46
C THR A 13 -8.81 6.90 -11.67
N PHE A 14 -9.56 6.72 -10.60
CA PHE A 14 -9.58 5.46 -9.86
C PHE A 14 -10.54 4.49 -10.51
N ILE A 15 -10.11 3.24 -10.66
CA ILE A 15 -11.00 2.13 -11.01
C ILE A 15 -11.19 1.31 -9.73
N GLY A 16 -12.37 1.44 -9.13
CA GLY A 16 -12.73 0.91 -7.81
C GLY A 16 -12.58 1.93 -6.69
N GLY A 17 -13.59 2.01 -5.84
CA GLY A 17 -13.71 2.90 -4.69
C GLY A 17 -13.67 2.18 -3.34
N GLY A 18 -12.99 1.02 -3.25
CA GLY A 18 -12.82 0.27 -2.00
C GLY A 18 -11.96 0.99 -0.97
N ASN A 19 -11.70 0.36 0.18
CA ASN A 19 -11.01 0.98 1.33
C ASN A 19 -9.67 1.64 0.94
N MET A 20 -8.83 0.98 0.14
CA MET A 20 -7.54 1.56 -0.26
C MET A 20 -7.70 2.69 -1.26
N GLY A 21 -8.65 2.58 -2.21
CA GLY A 21 -9.00 3.68 -3.11
C GLY A 21 -9.47 4.91 -2.34
N ARG A 22 -10.36 4.74 -1.36
CA ARG A 22 -10.84 5.81 -0.48
C ARG A 22 -9.70 6.45 0.31
N ALA A 23 -8.78 5.65 0.86
CA ALA A 23 -7.61 6.18 1.58
C ALA A 23 -6.76 7.08 0.68
N LEU A 24 -6.42 6.60 -0.53
CA LEU A 24 -5.65 7.37 -1.51
C LEU A 24 -6.37 8.66 -1.93
N ILE A 25 -7.68 8.61 -2.20
CA ILE A 25 -8.49 9.80 -2.54
C ILE A 25 -8.44 10.81 -1.40
N SER A 26 -8.73 10.38 -0.17
CA SER A 26 -8.68 11.24 1.02
C SER A 26 -7.29 11.86 1.21
N GLY A 27 -6.24 11.04 1.09
CA GLY A 27 -4.86 11.49 1.19
C GLY A 27 -4.48 12.52 0.12
N LEU A 28 -4.87 12.30 -1.14
CA LEU A 28 -4.63 13.23 -2.24
C LEU A 28 -5.31 14.59 -1.99
N LEU A 29 -6.57 14.59 -1.59
CA LEU A 29 -7.30 15.81 -1.26
C LEU A 29 -6.66 16.57 -0.11
N SER A 30 -6.21 15.86 0.94
CA SER A 30 -5.51 16.44 2.08
C SER A 30 -4.13 17.02 1.71
N ASN A 31 -3.53 16.54 0.61
CA ASN A 31 -2.24 16.99 0.09
C ASN A 31 -2.37 17.96 -1.11
N GLY A 32 -3.52 18.62 -1.27
CA GLY A 32 -3.70 19.75 -2.18
C GLY A 32 -4.13 19.38 -3.61
N PHE A 33 -4.58 18.15 -3.86
CA PHE A 33 -5.34 17.85 -5.07
C PHE A 33 -6.77 18.36 -4.90
N GLU A 34 -7.36 18.83 -5.99
CA GLU A 34 -8.76 19.25 -6.02
C GLU A 34 -9.68 18.09 -6.41
N ALA A 35 -10.92 18.08 -5.90
CA ALA A 35 -11.89 17.03 -6.20
C ALA A 35 -12.18 16.88 -7.70
N ASN A 36 -12.13 17.97 -8.46
CA ASN A 36 -12.31 18.00 -9.92
C ASN A 36 -11.14 17.36 -10.70
N GLN A 37 -10.02 17.06 -10.04
CA GLN A 37 -8.89 16.33 -10.60
C GLN A 37 -9.01 14.82 -10.40
N ILE A 38 -10.03 14.37 -9.65
CA ILE A 38 -10.21 12.97 -9.28
C ILE A 38 -11.55 12.47 -9.78
N SER A 39 -11.49 11.38 -10.54
CA SER A 39 -12.67 10.64 -10.98
C SER A 39 -12.60 9.21 -10.45
N VAL A 40 -13.75 8.61 -10.17
CA VAL A 40 -13.82 7.21 -9.69
C VAL A 40 -14.80 6.43 -10.55
N VAL A 41 -14.33 5.37 -11.18
CA VAL A 41 -15.18 4.38 -11.83
C VAL A 41 -15.62 3.39 -10.77
N GLU A 42 -16.92 3.42 -10.43
CA GLU A 42 -17.50 2.56 -9.40
C GLU A 42 -18.84 2.00 -9.87
N ALA A 43 -18.91 0.68 -9.98
CA ALA A 43 -20.12 0.00 -10.46
C ALA A 43 -21.24 -0.07 -9.40
N ASN A 44 -20.85 -0.02 -8.11
CA ASN A 44 -21.82 0.00 -7.02
C ASN A 44 -22.32 1.42 -6.78
N ALA A 45 -23.58 1.68 -7.11
CA ALA A 45 -24.18 3.02 -7.01
C ALA A 45 -24.13 3.58 -5.58
N THR A 46 -24.32 2.74 -4.55
CA THR A 46 -24.30 3.17 -3.15
C THR A 46 -22.87 3.60 -2.75
N THR A 47 -21.86 2.82 -3.11
CA THR A 47 -20.46 3.16 -2.87
C THR A 47 -20.07 4.45 -3.63
N GLY A 48 -20.50 4.58 -4.89
CA GLY A 48 -20.26 5.77 -5.69
C GLY A 48 -20.89 7.02 -5.07
N LEU A 49 -22.15 6.94 -4.65
CA LEU A 49 -22.84 8.05 -3.99
C LEU A 49 -22.10 8.47 -2.71
N GLN A 50 -21.67 7.51 -1.90
CA GLN A 50 -20.93 7.78 -0.66
C GLN A 50 -19.58 8.47 -0.93
N LEU A 51 -18.84 8.01 -1.97
CA LEU A 51 -17.59 8.65 -2.39
C LEU A 51 -17.81 10.11 -2.83
N HIS A 52 -18.88 10.35 -3.57
CA HIS A 52 -19.23 11.72 -3.98
C HIS A 52 -19.58 12.60 -2.78
N GLN A 53 -20.37 12.08 -1.85
CA GLN A 53 -20.76 12.82 -0.64
C GLN A 53 -19.56 13.12 0.27
N ASP A 54 -18.67 12.15 0.46
CA ASP A 54 -17.54 12.30 1.37
C ASP A 54 -16.42 13.18 0.79
N PHE A 55 -16.19 13.12 -0.53
CA PHE A 55 -14.98 13.67 -1.16
C PHE A 55 -15.28 14.69 -2.28
N GLY A 56 -16.51 14.83 -2.73
CA GLY A 56 -16.87 15.70 -3.87
C GLY A 56 -16.32 15.26 -5.23
N VAL A 57 -15.74 14.05 -5.32
CA VAL A 57 -15.14 13.52 -6.54
C VAL A 57 -16.19 13.14 -7.58
N GLN A 58 -15.80 13.15 -8.85
CA GLN A 58 -16.66 12.72 -9.95
C GLN A 58 -16.81 11.20 -9.96
N ILE A 59 -18.05 10.71 -10.02
CA ILE A 59 -18.34 9.28 -10.18
C ILE A 59 -18.67 8.97 -11.64
N ILE A 60 -18.06 7.92 -12.15
CA ILE A 60 -18.23 7.38 -13.50
C ILE A 60 -18.83 5.98 -13.34
N GLY A 61 -19.98 5.73 -13.99
CA GLY A 61 -20.70 4.47 -13.83
C GLY A 61 -20.08 3.28 -14.56
N ALA A 62 -19.29 3.52 -15.62
CA ALA A 62 -18.70 2.45 -16.43
C ALA A 62 -17.37 2.88 -17.07
N LEU A 63 -16.52 1.89 -17.38
CA LEU A 63 -15.18 2.12 -17.95
C LEU A 63 -15.18 2.83 -19.30
N ASP A 64 -16.18 2.58 -20.12
CA ASP A 64 -16.33 3.22 -21.45
C ASP A 64 -16.63 4.71 -21.38
N GLN A 65 -17.08 5.20 -20.24
CA GLN A 65 -17.36 6.62 -19.99
C GLN A 65 -16.12 7.41 -19.54
N ILE A 66 -14.98 6.76 -19.31
CA ILE A 66 -13.73 7.46 -18.98
C ILE A 66 -13.36 8.42 -20.11
N ALA A 67 -13.12 9.68 -19.77
CA ALA A 67 -12.62 10.70 -20.68
C ALA A 67 -11.21 11.11 -20.26
N PHE A 68 -10.22 10.85 -21.12
CA PHE A 68 -8.86 11.32 -20.90
C PHE A 68 -8.70 12.77 -21.35
N ASN A 69 -8.18 13.62 -20.48
CA ASN A 69 -7.84 15.00 -20.79
C ASN A 69 -6.37 15.10 -21.20
N PHE A 70 -6.11 15.10 -22.50
CA PHE A 70 -4.73 15.11 -23.02
C PHE A 70 -3.97 16.44 -22.80
N ALA A 71 -4.64 17.50 -22.34
CA ALA A 71 -3.96 18.71 -21.88
C ALA A 71 -3.33 18.53 -20.48
N LYS A 72 -3.68 17.45 -19.78
CA LYS A 72 -3.17 17.10 -18.45
C LYS A 72 -2.48 15.75 -18.47
N LYS A 73 -1.66 15.46 -17.45
CA LYS A 73 -1.15 14.12 -17.20
C LYS A 73 -2.31 13.26 -16.67
N ASN A 74 -2.63 12.18 -17.38
CA ASN A 74 -3.64 11.24 -16.93
C ASN A 74 -2.99 10.08 -16.20
N VAL A 75 -3.54 9.73 -15.03
CA VAL A 75 -3.19 8.53 -14.27
C VAL A 75 -4.44 7.71 -14.06
N VAL A 76 -4.34 6.40 -14.27
CA VAL A 76 -5.39 5.44 -13.92
C VAL A 76 -4.87 4.60 -12.75
N VAL A 77 -5.54 4.69 -11.61
CA VAL A 77 -5.24 3.88 -10.43
C VAL A 77 -6.15 2.67 -10.41
N MET A 78 -5.59 1.48 -10.62
CA MET A 78 -6.30 0.20 -10.57
C MET A 78 -6.46 -0.23 -9.10
N ALA A 79 -7.57 0.19 -8.46
CA ALA A 79 -7.88 -0.06 -7.05
C ALA A 79 -8.94 -1.15 -6.88
N ILE A 80 -8.81 -2.22 -7.64
CA ILE A 80 -9.72 -3.37 -7.68
C ILE A 80 -9.08 -4.62 -7.09
N LYS A 81 -9.91 -5.62 -6.81
CA LYS A 81 -9.41 -6.93 -6.33
C LYS A 81 -8.59 -7.62 -7.42
N PRO A 82 -7.51 -8.34 -7.05
CA PRO A 82 -6.67 -9.05 -8.01
C PRO A 82 -7.44 -10.02 -8.93
N GLN A 83 -8.50 -10.66 -8.42
CA GLN A 83 -9.33 -11.60 -9.18
C GLN A 83 -10.08 -10.95 -10.35
N ASP A 84 -10.44 -9.67 -10.20
CA ASP A 84 -11.21 -8.92 -11.20
C ASP A 84 -10.28 -8.20 -12.19
N PHE A 85 -8.98 -8.17 -11.91
CA PHE A 85 -8.01 -7.32 -12.62
C PHE A 85 -7.95 -7.63 -14.11
N ASN A 86 -7.86 -8.88 -14.51
CA ASN A 86 -7.74 -9.29 -15.92
C ASN A 86 -8.93 -8.81 -16.75
N VAL A 87 -10.15 -9.04 -16.26
CA VAL A 87 -11.39 -8.66 -16.96
C VAL A 87 -11.46 -7.13 -17.11
N VAL A 88 -11.19 -6.40 -16.04
CA VAL A 88 -11.21 -4.93 -16.04
C VAL A 88 -10.09 -4.38 -16.92
N ALA A 89 -8.89 -4.93 -16.87
CA ALA A 89 -7.75 -4.51 -17.70
C ALA A 89 -8.03 -4.70 -19.18
N LYS A 90 -8.58 -5.84 -19.60
CA LYS A 90 -8.97 -6.09 -21.00
C LYS A 90 -10.06 -5.11 -21.48
N SER A 91 -11.02 -4.79 -20.61
CA SER A 91 -12.05 -3.78 -20.94
C SER A 91 -11.45 -2.37 -21.06
N LEU A 92 -10.50 -2.03 -20.17
CA LEU A 92 -9.78 -0.75 -20.22
C LEU A 92 -8.87 -0.65 -21.46
N SER A 93 -8.23 -1.74 -21.87
CA SER A 93 -7.38 -1.80 -23.07
C SER A 93 -8.09 -1.26 -24.32
N ALA A 94 -9.36 -1.63 -24.52
CA ALA A 94 -10.14 -1.13 -25.63
C ALA A 94 -10.23 0.41 -25.61
N LYS A 95 -10.33 1.02 -24.43
CA LYS A 95 -10.36 2.48 -24.27
C LYS A 95 -8.99 3.12 -24.49
N LEU A 96 -7.92 2.45 -24.05
CA LEU A 96 -6.54 2.92 -24.20
C LEU A 96 -6.10 3.00 -25.67
N LYS A 97 -6.59 2.12 -26.53
CA LYS A 97 -6.29 2.13 -27.99
C LYS A 97 -6.72 3.40 -28.69
N HIS A 98 -7.71 4.10 -28.15
CA HIS A 98 -8.18 5.38 -28.67
C HIS A 98 -7.52 6.59 -27.99
N ALA A 99 -6.65 6.36 -27.01
CA ALA A 99 -5.88 7.41 -26.37
C ALA A 99 -4.73 7.85 -27.30
N THR A 100 -4.48 9.16 -27.37
CA THR A 100 -3.30 9.66 -28.07
C THR A 100 -2.03 9.27 -27.28
N ALA A 101 -0.96 8.90 -28.00
CA ALA A 101 0.31 8.57 -27.37
C ALA A 101 0.83 9.77 -26.53
N PRO A 102 1.42 9.51 -25.35
CA PRO A 102 1.82 8.20 -24.83
C PRO A 102 0.76 7.46 -23.99
N GLY A 103 -0.50 7.87 -23.93
CA GLY A 103 -1.54 7.31 -23.09
C GLY A 103 -1.38 7.65 -21.58
N PRO A 104 -2.28 7.20 -20.70
CA PRO A 104 -2.19 7.45 -19.26
C PRO A 104 -1.09 6.63 -18.59
N LEU A 105 -0.60 7.08 -17.44
CA LEU A 105 0.15 6.23 -16.51
C LEU A 105 -0.82 5.28 -15.81
N ILE A 106 -0.52 4.00 -15.76
CA ILE A 106 -1.31 3.01 -15.03
C ILE A 106 -0.58 2.72 -13.70
N LEU A 107 -1.26 2.93 -12.58
CA LEU A 107 -0.76 2.61 -11.25
C LEU A 107 -1.64 1.51 -10.63
N SER A 108 -1.12 0.31 -10.50
CA SER A 108 -1.84 -0.80 -9.89
C SER A 108 -1.49 -0.96 -8.42
N ILE A 109 -2.52 -1.01 -7.56
CA ILE A 109 -2.37 -1.36 -6.14
C ILE A 109 -2.87 -2.78 -5.84
N ALA A 110 -3.15 -3.57 -6.86
CA ALA A 110 -3.62 -4.95 -6.71
C ALA A 110 -2.47 -5.90 -6.36
N ALA A 111 -2.60 -6.62 -5.25
CA ALA A 111 -1.61 -7.58 -4.82
C ALA A 111 -1.45 -8.74 -5.83
N GLY A 112 -0.23 -9.22 -6.05
CA GLY A 112 0.04 -10.39 -6.90
C GLY A 112 -0.07 -10.15 -8.41
N ILE A 113 -0.47 -8.98 -8.90
CA ILE A 113 -0.48 -8.66 -10.34
C ILE A 113 0.91 -8.23 -10.77
N ARG A 114 1.55 -9.01 -11.63
CA ARG A 114 2.89 -8.71 -12.16
C ARG A 114 2.82 -7.69 -13.29
N LEU A 115 3.89 -6.92 -13.43
CA LEU A 115 3.98 -5.88 -14.45
C LEU A 115 3.77 -6.44 -15.87
N LYS A 116 4.42 -7.57 -16.19
CA LYS A 116 4.26 -8.25 -17.47
C LYS A 116 2.82 -8.65 -17.80
N ASP A 117 2.08 -9.12 -16.80
CA ASP A 117 0.69 -9.56 -16.98
C ASP A 117 -0.22 -8.34 -17.10
N MET A 118 0.01 -7.31 -16.30
CA MET A 118 -0.69 -6.02 -16.40
C MET A 118 -0.50 -5.41 -17.78
N SER A 119 0.74 -5.29 -18.27
CA SER A 119 1.04 -4.72 -19.59
C SER A 119 0.41 -5.54 -20.72
N ARG A 120 0.46 -6.86 -20.62
CA ARG A 120 -0.17 -7.77 -21.60
C ARG A 120 -1.69 -7.60 -21.68
N TRP A 121 -2.37 -7.51 -20.53
CA TRP A 121 -3.84 -7.40 -20.50
C TRP A 121 -4.33 -6.00 -20.90
N LEU A 122 -3.55 -4.97 -20.59
CA LEU A 122 -3.85 -3.58 -20.93
C LEU A 122 -3.43 -3.20 -22.35
N ASP A 123 -2.58 -4.01 -23.01
CA ASP A 123 -1.89 -3.64 -24.25
C ASP A 123 -1.20 -2.27 -24.08
N HIS A 124 -0.49 -2.07 -22.93
CA HIS A 124 0.05 -0.79 -22.51
C HIS A 124 1.25 -0.97 -21.58
N GLU A 125 2.35 -0.24 -21.83
CA GLU A 125 3.61 -0.46 -21.11
C GLU A 125 3.87 0.54 -19.98
N ARG A 126 3.22 1.72 -19.98
CA ARG A 126 3.42 2.73 -18.93
C ARG A 126 2.72 2.35 -17.63
N CYS A 127 3.24 1.33 -16.99
CA CYS A 127 2.63 0.68 -15.83
C CYS A 127 3.56 0.74 -14.62
N VAL A 128 3.00 1.05 -13.46
CA VAL A 128 3.65 0.98 -12.14
C VAL A 128 2.90 -0.03 -11.29
N ARG A 129 3.64 -0.95 -10.71
CA ARG A 129 3.16 -1.86 -9.67
C ARG A 129 3.40 -1.22 -8.31
N ALA A 130 2.36 -1.08 -7.51
CA ALA A 130 2.40 -0.55 -6.17
C ALA A 130 1.85 -1.56 -5.16
N MET A 131 2.45 -1.64 -4.00
CA MET A 131 1.98 -2.49 -2.90
C MET A 131 1.88 -1.65 -1.63
N PRO A 132 0.73 -0.99 -1.40
CA PRO A 132 0.44 -0.28 -0.15
C PRO A 132 0.11 -1.25 0.99
N ASN A 133 -0.02 -0.71 2.20
CA ASN A 133 -0.50 -1.45 3.34
C ASN A 133 -1.62 -0.70 4.10
N THR A 134 -2.32 -1.40 4.99
CA THR A 134 -3.52 -0.87 5.67
C THR A 134 -3.30 0.37 6.54
N PRO A 135 -2.12 0.67 7.14
CA PRO A 135 -1.89 1.96 7.81
C PRO A 135 -2.06 3.20 6.91
N ALA A 136 -2.12 3.03 5.60
CA ALA A 136 -2.53 4.08 4.65
C ALA A 136 -3.89 4.71 4.99
N LEU A 137 -4.81 3.95 5.61
CA LEU A 137 -6.12 4.44 6.05
C LEU A 137 -6.04 5.62 7.05
N ILE A 138 -4.91 5.76 7.72
CA ILE A 138 -4.61 6.84 8.68
C ILE A 138 -3.41 7.68 8.26
N GLY A 139 -3.01 7.65 6.99
CA GLY A 139 -1.88 8.42 6.47
C GLY A 139 -0.50 7.96 6.95
N LYS A 140 -0.40 6.75 7.52
CA LYS A 140 0.86 6.14 8.03
C LYS A 140 1.24 4.86 7.29
N GLY A 141 0.84 4.76 6.03
CA GLY A 141 1.18 3.64 5.18
C GLY A 141 2.62 3.67 4.67
N ILE A 142 3.04 2.54 4.12
CA ILE A 142 4.22 2.46 3.26
C ILE A 142 3.84 1.69 2.00
N THR A 143 4.28 2.20 0.85
CA THR A 143 3.99 1.59 -0.45
C THR A 143 5.29 1.23 -1.15
N GLY A 144 5.51 -0.06 -1.44
CA GLY A 144 6.56 -0.45 -2.37
C GLY A 144 6.14 -0.20 -3.81
N LEU A 145 7.06 0.32 -4.62
CA LEU A 145 6.85 0.67 -6.03
C LEU A 145 7.85 -0.06 -6.93
N PHE A 146 7.35 -0.55 -8.05
CA PHE A 146 8.19 -1.07 -9.12
C PHE A 146 7.66 -0.62 -10.49
N ALA A 147 8.57 -0.27 -11.39
CA ALA A 147 8.29 -0.02 -12.81
C ALA A 147 9.54 -0.33 -13.64
N ASP A 148 9.35 -0.70 -14.88
CA ASP A 148 10.42 -0.87 -15.85
C ASP A 148 10.85 0.45 -16.54
N ALA A 149 11.62 0.33 -17.61
CA ALA A 149 12.17 1.46 -18.36
C ALA A 149 11.10 2.25 -19.16
N ALA A 150 9.92 1.71 -19.38
CA ALA A 150 8.84 2.40 -20.10
C ALA A 150 8.25 3.56 -19.28
N VAL A 151 8.47 3.56 -17.95
CA VAL A 151 8.03 4.60 -17.03
C VAL A 151 9.16 5.60 -16.79
N ASN A 152 9.04 6.79 -17.35
CA ASN A 152 10.02 7.85 -17.22
C ASN A 152 10.08 8.48 -15.82
N ALA A 153 11.09 9.31 -15.55
CA ALA A 153 11.30 9.94 -14.25
C ALA A 153 10.11 10.80 -13.78
N SER A 154 9.43 11.48 -14.71
CA SER A 154 8.27 12.32 -14.37
C SER A 154 7.05 11.49 -13.96
N ASP A 155 6.86 10.33 -14.59
CA ASP A 155 5.80 9.39 -14.24
C ASP A 155 6.09 8.68 -12.92
N ARG A 156 7.36 8.31 -12.68
CA ARG A 156 7.80 7.78 -11.38
C ARG A 156 7.54 8.76 -10.25
N ALA A 157 7.89 10.04 -10.44
CA ALA A 157 7.64 11.09 -9.45
C ALA A 157 6.14 11.30 -9.18
N LEU A 158 5.29 11.17 -10.21
CA LEU A 158 3.84 11.27 -10.04
C LEU A 158 3.26 10.07 -9.29
N ALA A 159 3.68 8.84 -9.62
CA ALA A 159 3.29 7.64 -8.90
C ALA A 159 3.71 7.71 -7.42
N GLU A 160 4.91 8.18 -7.15
CA GLU A 160 5.43 8.41 -5.79
C GLU A 160 4.62 9.46 -5.04
N THR A 161 4.27 10.58 -5.69
CA THR A 161 3.41 11.62 -5.11
C THR A 161 2.05 11.06 -4.71
N ILE A 162 1.43 10.23 -5.56
CA ILE A 162 0.14 9.60 -5.26
C ILE A 162 0.26 8.67 -4.05
N CYS A 163 1.31 7.86 -3.97
CA CYS A 163 1.50 6.93 -2.85
C CYS A 163 1.91 7.63 -1.55
N ASN A 164 2.71 8.68 -1.64
CA ASN A 164 3.10 9.51 -0.48
C ASN A 164 1.93 10.29 0.14
N ALA A 165 0.82 10.43 -0.57
CA ALA A 165 -0.39 11.05 -0.03
C ALA A 165 -0.98 10.30 1.18
N VAL A 166 -0.63 9.01 1.36
CA VAL A 166 -1.13 8.17 2.47
C VAL A 166 -0.02 7.58 3.34
N GLY A 167 1.19 8.15 3.27
CA GLY A 167 2.35 7.70 4.06
C GLY A 167 3.66 7.90 3.32
N GLN A 168 4.38 6.82 3.07
CA GLN A 168 5.67 6.84 2.39
C GLN A 168 5.67 5.91 1.19
N ALA A 169 6.53 6.19 0.21
CA ALA A 169 6.78 5.31 -0.92
C ALA A 169 8.27 4.94 -1.00
N VAL A 170 8.55 3.72 -1.43
CA VAL A 170 9.92 3.22 -1.67
C VAL A 170 9.97 2.47 -3.00
N TRP A 171 10.93 2.80 -3.84
CA TRP A 171 11.17 2.09 -5.09
C TRP A 171 12.07 0.87 -4.85
N VAL A 172 11.70 -0.25 -5.46
CA VAL A 172 12.59 -1.40 -5.58
C VAL A 172 13.13 -1.48 -7.02
N ASN A 173 14.32 -2.03 -7.18
CA ASN A 173 15.03 -2.10 -8.46
C ASN A 173 14.67 -3.35 -9.27
N GLU A 174 14.05 -4.35 -8.67
CA GLU A 174 13.63 -5.60 -9.31
C GLU A 174 12.21 -5.96 -8.91
N GLU A 175 11.40 -6.44 -9.89
CA GLU A 175 10.01 -6.82 -9.61
C GLU A 175 9.90 -7.98 -8.62
N THR A 176 10.88 -8.88 -8.61
CA THR A 176 10.94 -10.02 -7.68
C THR A 176 10.96 -9.61 -6.22
N LEU A 177 11.46 -8.41 -5.91
CA LEU A 177 11.45 -7.83 -4.56
C LEU A 177 10.05 -7.41 -4.08
N MET A 178 9.08 -7.28 -4.98
CA MET A 178 7.70 -6.93 -4.61
C MET A 178 7.01 -8.02 -3.78
N ASP A 179 7.46 -9.28 -3.88
CA ASP A 179 6.96 -10.37 -3.03
C ASP A 179 7.51 -10.21 -1.59
N ALA A 180 8.77 -9.78 -1.44
CA ALA A 180 9.34 -9.42 -0.14
C ALA A 180 8.67 -8.16 0.44
N VAL A 181 8.40 -7.14 -0.37
CA VAL A 181 7.61 -5.96 0.04
C VAL A 181 6.24 -6.39 0.57
N THR A 182 5.57 -7.29 -0.15
CA THR A 182 4.26 -7.81 0.27
C THR A 182 4.36 -8.54 1.61
N ALA A 183 5.37 -9.39 1.79
CA ALA A 183 5.56 -10.15 3.01
C ALA A 183 5.91 -9.27 4.21
N VAL A 184 6.81 -8.28 4.04
CA VAL A 184 7.29 -7.43 5.13
C VAL A 184 6.30 -6.32 5.47
N SER A 185 5.77 -5.60 4.48
CA SER A 185 4.94 -4.41 4.71
C SER A 185 3.45 -4.62 4.41
N GLY A 186 3.12 -5.36 3.36
CA GLY A 186 1.72 -5.66 3.01
C GLY A 186 1.04 -6.51 4.08
N SER A 187 1.68 -7.60 4.48
CA SER A 187 1.23 -8.52 5.53
C SER A 187 1.64 -8.05 6.95
N GLY A 188 2.66 -7.21 7.06
CA GLY A 188 3.25 -6.75 8.31
C GLY A 188 2.27 -6.23 9.36
N PRO A 189 1.24 -5.46 9.02
CA PRO A 189 0.25 -5.01 10.00
C PRO A 189 -0.42 -6.15 10.76
N ALA A 190 -0.66 -7.30 10.12
CA ALA A 190 -1.24 -8.47 10.78
C ALA A 190 -0.29 -9.06 11.83
N TYR A 191 1.02 -9.05 11.59
CA TYR A 191 2.02 -9.51 12.56
C TYR A 191 2.07 -8.59 13.78
N VAL A 192 1.97 -7.28 13.55
CA VAL A 192 1.91 -6.28 14.62
C VAL A 192 0.64 -6.47 15.46
N PHE A 193 -0.51 -6.71 14.82
CA PHE A 193 -1.76 -6.97 15.56
C PHE A 193 -1.69 -8.26 16.37
N ALA A 194 -1.12 -9.34 15.83
CA ALA A 194 -0.91 -10.58 16.57
C ALA A 194 0.02 -10.38 17.77
N PHE A 195 1.07 -9.56 17.63
CA PHE A 195 1.96 -9.22 18.72
C PHE A 195 1.26 -8.40 19.81
N LEU A 196 0.46 -7.40 19.43
CA LEU A 196 -0.36 -6.60 20.36
C LEU A 196 -1.35 -7.47 21.12
N GLU A 197 -2.03 -8.40 20.45
CA GLU A 197 -2.95 -9.36 21.05
C GLU A 197 -2.24 -10.23 22.08
N ALA A 198 -1.06 -10.75 21.75
CA ALA A 198 -0.25 -11.56 22.66
C ALA A 198 0.22 -10.75 23.89
N MET A 199 0.65 -9.51 23.72
CA MET A 199 1.04 -8.63 24.83
C MET A 199 -0.14 -8.33 25.75
N GLN A 200 -1.29 -7.98 25.19
CA GLN A 200 -2.50 -7.68 25.97
C GLN A 200 -2.93 -8.90 26.77
N SER A 201 -3.10 -10.06 26.12
CA SER A 201 -3.53 -11.29 26.79
C SER A 201 -2.56 -11.75 27.88
N SER A 202 -1.26 -11.51 27.69
CA SER A 202 -0.26 -11.80 28.71
C SER A 202 -0.38 -10.87 29.93
N GLY A 203 -0.64 -9.58 29.71
CA GLY A 203 -0.92 -8.62 30.77
C GLY A 203 -2.16 -9.01 31.61
N GLU A 204 -3.21 -9.45 30.94
CA GLU A 204 -4.43 -9.93 31.62
C GLU A 204 -4.17 -11.19 32.48
N LYS A 205 -3.39 -12.14 31.97
CA LYS A 205 -2.96 -13.32 32.72
C LYS A 205 -2.09 -13.00 33.94
N LEU A 206 -1.39 -11.87 33.92
CA LEU A 206 -0.59 -11.36 35.03
C LEU A 206 -1.43 -10.54 36.03
N GLY A 207 -2.75 -10.39 35.82
CA GLY A 207 -3.68 -9.77 36.75
C GLY A 207 -4.06 -8.33 36.41
N LEU A 208 -3.66 -7.80 35.27
CA LEU A 208 -4.16 -6.50 34.81
C LEU A 208 -5.59 -6.65 34.30
N ASP A 209 -6.42 -5.62 34.49
CA ASP A 209 -7.69 -5.56 33.79
C ASP A 209 -7.48 -5.33 32.28
N ALA A 210 -8.45 -5.73 31.47
CA ALA A 210 -8.33 -5.71 30.01
C ALA A 210 -8.05 -4.31 29.44
N ALA A 211 -8.64 -3.25 30.01
CA ALA A 211 -8.45 -1.89 29.55
C ALA A 211 -7.03 -1.41 29.83
N THR A 212 -6.49 -1.69 31.01
CA THR A 212 -5.11 -1.37 31.39
C THR A 212 -4.12 -2.17 30.56
N ALA A 213 -4.32 -3.49 30.43
CA ALA A 213 -3.44 -4.34 29.61
C ALA A 213 -3.36 -3.85 28.16
N ARG A 214 -4.52 -3.54 27.55
CA ARG A 214 -4.61 -2.97 26.21
C ARG A 214 -3.87 -1.64 26.11
N LYS A 215 -4.12 -0.71 27.02
CA LYS A 215 -3.49 0.62 26.99
C LYS A 215 -1.97 0.52 27.09
N LEU A 216 -1.45 -0.32 27.97
CA LEU A 216 0.00 -0.54 28.14
C LEU A 216 0.61 -1.15 26.86
N ALA A 217 0.01 -2.21 26.31
CA ALA A 217 0.53 -2.87 25.10
C ALA A 217 0.60 -1.91 23.91
N TYR A 218 -0.48 -1.18 23.64
CA TYR A 218 -0.56 -0.26 22.49
C TYR A 218 0.40 0.91 22.64
N ALA A 219 0.42 1.58 23.78
CA ALA A 219 1.31 2.72 24.02
C ALA A 219 2.79 2.31 23.99
N THR A 220 3.12 1.10 24.50
CA THR A 220 4.49 0.58 24.46
C THR A 220 4.95 0.35 23.03
N LEU A 221 4.13 -0.30 22.19
CA LEU A 221 4.50 -0.58 20.81
C LEU A 221 4.60 0.70 19.99
N GLU A 222 3.64 1.61 20.14
CA GLU A 222 3.67 2.92 19.46
C GLU A 222 4.93 3.69 19.84
N GLY A 223 5.20 3.85 21.15
CA GLY A 223 6.35 4.60 21.64
C GLY A 223 7.70 3.99 21.23
N ALA A 224 7.85 2.67 21.35
CA ALA A 224 9.08 1.98 20.95
C ALA A 224 9.33 2.09 19.44
N THR A 225 8.28 1.94 18.62
CA THR A 225 8.38 2.08 17.17
C THR A 225 8.75 3.52 16.77
N GLN A 226 8.11 4.51 17.41
CA GLN A 226 8.39 5.92 17.16
C GLN A 226 9.83 6.30 17.58
N LEU A 227 10.30 5.76 18.71
CA LEU A 227 11.67 5.95 19.17
C LEU A 227 12.67 5.37 18.16
N ALA A 228 12.44 4.15 17.67
CA ALA A 228 13.28 3.52 16.68
C ALA A 228 13.27 4.27 15.34
N TYR A 229 12.11 4.75 14.90
CA TYR A 229 11.95 5.49 13.66
C TYR A 229 12.69 6.83 13.64
N ASN A 230 12.79 7.50 14.80
CA ASN A 230 13.47 8.78 14.97
C ASN A 230 14.95 8.64 15.36
N SER A 231 15.49 7.42 15.39
CA SER A 231 16.88 7.12 15.73
C SER A 231 17.66 6.69 14.50
N ASP A 232 18.89 7.16 14.36
CA ASP A 232 19.84 6.66 13.35
C ASP A 232 20.46 5.31 13.73
N GLU A 233 20.17 4.81 14.94
CA GLU A 233 20.75 3.57 15.45
C GLU A 233 19.94 2.35 15.03
N HIS A 234 20.64 1.25 14.80
CA HIS A 234 20.00 -0.03 14.52
C HIS A 234 19.14 -0.50 15.71
N ALA A 235 17.96 -1.07 15.44
CA ALA A 235 17.01 -1.54 16.45
C ALA A 235 17.66 -2.48 17.50
N GLY A 236 18.68 -3.25 17.12
CA GLY A 236 19.48 -4.09 18.03
C GLY A 236 20.17 -3.28 19.12
N VAL A 237 20.73 -2.11 18.77
CA VAL A 237 21.39 -1.22 19.74
C VAL A 237 20.37 -0.62 20.69
N LEU A 238 19.22 -0.18 20.17
CA LEU A 238 18.12 0.34 20.99
C LEU A 238 17.63 -0.72 21.99
N ARG A 239 17.49 -1.98 21.54
CA ARG A 239 17.14 -3.11 22.42
C ARG A 239 18.17 -3.30 23.53
N GLU A 240 19.48 -3.26 23.24
CA GLU A 240 20.54 -3.40 24.23
C GLU A 240 20.49 -2.29 25.29
N ARG A 241 20.21 -1.05 24.91
CA ARG A 241 20.11 0.09 25.84
C ARG A 241 19.01 -0.04 26.87
N VAL A 242 17.93 -0.75 26.55
CA VAL A 242 16.82 -0.99 27.48
C VAL A 242 16.95 -2.35 28.20
N THR A 243 18.11 -3.03 28.07
CA THR A 243 18.36 -4.37 28.63
C THR A 243 19.47 -4.31 29.67
N SER A 244 19.13 -4.07 30.92
CA SER A 244 20.08 -4.15 32.02
C SER A 244 20.41 -5.60 32.38
N LYS A 245 21.66 -5.86 32.75
CA LYS A 245 22.12 -7.20 33.18
C LYS A 245 21.32 -7.68 34.38
N GLY A 246 20.71 -8.88 34.27
CA GLY A 246 19.90 -9.48 35.32
C GLY A 246 18.52 -8.80 35.53
N GLY A 247 18.14 -7.86 34.69
CA GLY A 247 16.82 -7.20 34.73
C GLY A 247 15.70 -8.02 34.11
N THR A 248 14.46 -7.53 34.24
CA THR A 248 13.27 -8.17 33.71
C THR A 248 13.31 -8.28 32.19
N THR A 249 13.85 -7.25 31.51
CA THR A 249 14.01 -7.24 30.03
C THR A 249 14.98 -8.34 29.58
N ALA A 250 16.11 -8.53 30.30
CA ALA A 250 17.06 -9.60 30.00
C ALA A 250 16.41 -10.98 30.11
N ALA A 251 15.67 -11.24 31.20
CA ALA A 251 14.97 -12.51 31.40
C ALA A 251 13.94 -12.79 30.29
N ALA A 252 13.18 -11.78 29.87
CA ALA A 252 12.21 -11.92 28.80
C ALA A 252 12.87 -12.19 27.43
N LEU A 253 13.95 -11.49 27.12
CA LEU A 253 14.69 -11.68 25.87
C LEU A 253 15.40 -13.04 25.81
N ASP A 254 15.91 -13.54 26.93
CA ASP A 254 16.50 -14.89 27.03
C ASP A 254 15.45 -15.97 26.74
N MET A 255 14.22 -15.81 27.25
CA MET A 255 13.11 -16.72 26.94
C MET A 255 12.73 -16.68 25.47
N LEU A 256 12.59 -15.47 24.86
CA LEU A 256 12.30 -15.31 23.45
C LEU A 256 13.39 -15.96 22.56
N LYS A 257 14.65 -15.85 22.99
CA LYS A 257 15.79 -16.50 22.32
C LYS A 257 15.71 -18.03 22.41
N GLN A 258 15.37 -18.58 23.58
CA GLN A 258 15.19 -20.02 23.76
C GLN A 258 14.05 -20.59 22.91
N LEU A 259 13.01 -19.80 22.69
CA LEU A 259 11.86 -20.15 21.84
C LEU A 259 12.11 -19.90 20.33
N ASP A 260 13.31 -19.51 19.94
CA ASP A 260 13.68 -19.19 18.56
C ASP A 260 12.72 -18.19 17.89
N TRP A 261 12.36 -17.12 18.61
CA TRP A 261 11.48 -16.07 18.11
C TRP A 261 11.89 -15.54 16.75
N HIS A 262 13.19 -15.28 16.53
CA HIS A 262 13.71 -14.78 15.26
C HIS A 262 13.45 -15.76 14.12
N GLY A 263 13.80 -17.03 14.30
CA GLY A 263 13.60 -18.05 13.29
C GLY A 263 12.11 -18.33 13.00
N ALA A 264 11.25 -18.21 14.01
CA ALA A 264 9.81 -18.33 13.81
C ALA A 264 9.25 -17.19 12.95
N LEU A 265 9.66 -15.95 13.21
CA LEU A 265 9.23 -14.78 12.43
C LEU A 265 9.78 -14.83 11.00
N GLU A 266 11.06 -15.21 10.83
CA GLU A 266 11.68 -15.39 9.51
C GLU A 266 10.90 -16.39 8.65
N LYS A 267 10.57 -17.57 9.20
CA LYS A 267 9.77 -18.58 8.50
C LYS A 267 8.37 -18.08 8.15
N ALA A 268 7.75 -17.29 9.01
CA ALA A 268 6.43 -16.72 8.75
C ALA A 268 6.47 -15.70 7.60
N ILE A 269 7.48 -14.83 7.58
CA ILE A 269 7.66 -13.85 6.50
C ILE A 269 8.01 -14.55 5.18
N ASP A 270 8.85 -15.59 5.20
CA ASP A 270 9.17 -16.39 4.02
C ASP A 270 7.93 -17.08 3.45
N ALA A 271 7.10 -17.68 4.29
CA ALA A 271 5.83 -18.28 3.87
C ALA A 271 4.90 -17.26 3.19
N ALA A 272 4.84 -16.02 3.71
CA ALA A 272 4.07 -14.95 3.09
C ALA A 272 4.65 -14.55 1.72
N SER A 273 5.98 -14.47 1.59
CA SER A 273 6.68 -14.18 0.33
C SER A 273 6.42 -15.26 -0.72
N GLN A 274 6.55 -16.53 -0.32
CA GLN A 274 6.27 -17.68 -1.21
C GLN A 274 4.81 -17.68 -1.66
N ARG A 275 3.85 -17.36 -0.77
CA ARG A 275 2.44 -17.25 -1.15
C ARG A 275 2.20 -16.08 -2.12
N GLY A 276 2.85 -14.94 -1.92
CA GLY A 276 2.82 -13.80 -2.85
C GLY A 276 3.26 -14.19 -4.25
N LYS A 277 4.38 -14.92 -4.36
CA LYS A 277 4.89 -15.46 -5.62
C LYS A 277 3.90 -16.43 -6.27
N ALA A 278 3.38 -17.38 -5.51
CA ALA A 278 2.40 -18.35 -6.00
C ALA A 278 1.11 -17.69 -6.51
N MET A 279 0.61 -16.67 -5.78
CA MET A 279 -0.54 -15.87 -6.24
C MET A 279 -0.25 -15.18 -7.57
N GLY A 280 0.94 -14.62 -7.75
CA GLY A 280 1.34 -14.02 -9.02
C GLY A 280 1.37 -15.05 -10.17
N ASP A 281 1.84 -16.26 -9.90
CA ASP A 281 1.84 -17.36 -10.88
C ASP A 281 0.41 -17.84 -11.22
N GLU A 282 -0.48 -17.90 -10.24
CA GLU A 282 -1.88 -18.26 -10.41
C GLU A 282 -2.66 -17.22 -11.24
N LEU A 283 -2.54 -15.94 -10.87
CA LEU A 283 -3.25 -14.84 -11.51
C LEU A 283 -2.76 -14.59 -12.94
N GLY A 284 -1.47 -14.75 -13.19
CA GLY A 284 -0.87 -14.52 -14.52
C GLY A 284 -1.24 -15.56 -15.59
N LYS A 285 -1.86 -16.69 -15.19
CA LYS A 285 -2.30 -17.76 -16.14
C LYS A 285 -3.56 -17.37 -16.94
N ASN A 286 -4.28 -16.33 -16.56
CA ASN A 286 -5.57 -15.93 -17.16
C ASN A 286 -5.43 -14.99 -18.35
#